data_66ff91b518c894fd11a06fb075a02fa2
#
_entry.id   66ff91b518c894fd11a06fb075a02fa2
#
_cell.length_a   1.000
_cell.length_b   1.000
_cell.length_c   1.000
_cell.angle_alpha   90.00
_cell.angle_beta   90.00
_cell.angle_gamma   90.00
#
_symmetry.space_group_name_H-M   'P 1'
#
loop_
_entity.id
_entity.type
_entity.pdbx_description
1 polymer ?
#
loop_
_entity_poly.entity_id
_entity_poly.type
_entity_poly.pdbx_seq_one_letter_code
_entity_poly.pdbx_strand_id
1 'polypeptide(L)'
;LKVSLDIPSGLNPVTGHWTGSYPGCSADVTITFLCVKSGLYMCEGADAAGEIVLNELDVSVPLSPLSVIGTDEFPRVLRPRVKNSHKGDYGSVAVIGGTDGMIGASILAARAALISGAGRVTLECRAEHAPHVDMVYPEIMFATKPVNLEDFDAIVLGCGLGTSAEAKARVIEALNCQKPL
;
A
#
# COMPACT_ATOMS: atom_id res chain seq x y z
N LEU A 1 -16.59 14.76 -24.85
CA LEU A 1 -15.87 15.22 -23.66
C LEU A 1 -16.89 15.74 -22.63
N LYS A 2 -16.88 15.19 -21.44
CA LYS A 2 -17.68 15.63 -20.30
C LYS A 2 -16.73 16.26 -19.29
N VAL A 3 -17.02 17.51 -18.89
CA VAL A 3 -16.21 18.23 -17.91
C VAL A 3 -17.06 18.47 -16.67
N SER A 4 -16.56 18.08 -15.53
CA SER A 4 -17.13 18.41 -14.23
C SER A 4 -16.42 19.59 -13.63
N LEU A 5 -17.16 20.48 -13.01
CA LEU A 5 -16.61 21.60 -12.23
C LEU A 5 -16.76 21.27 -10.75
N ASP A 6 -15.65 21.34 -10.05
CA ASP A 6 -15.42 21.04 -8.65
C ASP A 6 -15.50 19.54 -8.32
N ILE A 7 -16.66 18.92 -8.46
CA ILE A 7 -16.89 17.49 -8.31
C ILE A 7 -17.97 17.00 -9.28
N PRO A 8 -17.96 15.73 -9.71
CA PRO A 8 -19.05 15.13 -10.45
C PRO A 8 -20.37 15.21 -9.67
N SER A 9 -21.46 15.64 -10.35
CA SER A 9 -22.77 15.79 -9.73
C SER A 9 -23.25 14.47 -9.15
N GLY A 10 -23.68 14.49 -7.89
CA GLY A 10 -24.14 13.33 -7.13
C GLY A 10 -23.03 12.60 -6.37
N LEU A 11 -21.77 12.99 -6.51
CA LEU A 11 -20.66 12.42 -5.76
C LEU A 11 -20.48 13.12 -4.41
N ASN A 12 -20.24 12.36 -3.35
CA ASN A 12 -19.85 12.92 -2.05
C ASN A 12 -18.36 13.32 -2.08
N PRO A 13 -18.00 14.60 -1.83
CA PRO A 13 -16.64 15.09 -1.95
C PRO A 13 -15.66 14.49 -0.94
N VAL A 14 -16.15 13.93 0.15
CA VAL A 14 -15.32 13.36 1.21
C VAL A 14 -15.17 11.85 1.08
N THR A 15 -16.30 11.14 0.85
CA THR A 15 -16.31 9.67 0.86
C THR A 15 -16.15 9.04 -0.52
N GLY A 16 -16.43 9.77 -1.59
CA GLY A 16 -16.42 9.26 -2.96
C GLY A 16 -17.62 8.38 -3.32
N HIS A 17 -18.58 8.23 -2.43
CA HIS A 17 -19.82 7.50 -2.73
C HIS A 17 -20.88 8.38 -3.39
N TRP A 18 -21.77 7.76 -4.16
CA TRP A 18 -22.95 8.45 -4.66
C TRP A 18 -23.88 8.85 -3.51
N THR A 19 -24.39 10.09 -3.54
CA THR A 19 -25.25 10.64 -2.48
C THR A 19 -26.72 10.27 -2.65
N GLY A 20 -27.11 9.72 -3.81
CA GLY A 20 -28.48 9.36 -4.14
C GLY A 20 -28.66 7.87 -4.41
N SER A 21 -29.90 7.48 -4.66
CA SER A 21 -30.27 6.09 -5.03
C SER A 21 -29.85 5.70 -6.45
N TYR A 22 -29.41 6.65 -7.24
CA TYR A 22 -28.96 6.45 -8.63
C TYR A 22 -27.53 6.94 -8.77
N PRO A 23 -26.73 6.34 -9.69
CA PRO A 23 -25.43 6.86 -10.05
C PRO A 23 -25.53 8.32 -10.48
N GLY A 24 -24.58 9.14 -10.03
CA GLY A 24 -24.46 10.51 -10.50
C GLY A 24 -23.83 10.61 -11.90
N CYS A 25 -23.28 11.77 -12.22
CA CYS A 25 -22.63 11.99 -13.50
C CYS A 25 -21.15 11.60 -13.41
N SER A 26 -20.65 10.86 -14.42
CA SER A 26 -19.22 10.66 -14.62
C SER A 26 -18.68 11.69 -15.61
N ALA A 27 -17.45 12.13 -15.40
CA ALA A 27 -16.72 13.07 -16.24
C ALA A 27 -15.49 12.43 -16.88
N ASP A 28 -15.06 12.97 -18.02
CA ASP A 28 -13.76 12.64 -18.61
C ASP A 28 -12.64 13.48 -17.94
N VAL A 29 -13.01 14.70 -17.47
CA VAL A 29 -12.13 15.63 -16.74
C VAL A 29 -12.91 16.29 -15.62
N THR A 30 -12.34 16.35 -14.43
CA THR A 30 -12.86 17.12 -13.30
C THR A 30 -11.89 18.26 -12.97
N ILE A 31 -12.33 19.52 -13.14
CA ILE A 31 -11.59 20.69 -12.70
C ILE A 31 -12.05 21.00 -11.27
N THR A 32 -11.21 20.64 -10.30
CA THR A 32 -11.49 20.88 -8.87
C THR A 32 -10.82 22.15 -8.39
N PHE A 33 -11.43 22.83 -7.41
CA PHE A 33 -10.98 24.15 -6.98
C PHE A 33 -10.42 24.15 -5.56
N LEU A 34 -9.46 25.03 -5.29
CA LEU A 34 -8.78 25.31 -4.01
C LEU A 34 -7.94 24.15 -3.51
N CYS A 35 -8.52 22.98 -3.32
CA CYS A 35 -7.82 21.77 -2.92
C CYS A 35 -8.50 20.54 -3.54
N VAL A 36 -7.76 19.47 -3.64
CA VAL A 36 -8.30 18.19 -4.10
C VAL A 36 -9.18 17.59 -3.02
N LYS A 37 -10.35 17.05 -3.40
CA LYS A 37 -11.29 16.39 -2.49
C LYS A 37 -10.95 14.90 -2.42
N SER A 38 -10.90 14.33 -1.22
CA SER A 38 -10.61 12.89 -1.03
C SER A 38 -11.56 12.00 -1.81
N GLY A 39 -12.84 12.38 -1.91
CA GLY A 39 -13.84 11.62 -2.63
C GLY A 39 -13.59 11.48 -4.14
N LEU A 40 -12.74 12.28 -4.74
CA LEU A 40 -12.35 12.12 -6.16
C LEU A 40 -11.42 10.93 -6.39
N TYR A 41 -10.73 10.46 -5.33
CA TYR A 41 -9.77 9.34 -5.38
C TYR A 41 -10.29 8.09 -4.67
N MET A 42 -11.50 8.13 -4.11
CA MET A 42 -12.04 7.04 -3.30
C MET A 42 -13.35 6.51 -3.89
N CYS A 43 -13.62 5.25 -3.66
CA CYS A 43 -14.88 4.60 -4.03
C CYS A 43 -15.27 4.87 -5.49
N GLU A 44 -16.55 5.23 -5.73
CA GLU A 44 -17.04 5.53 -7.08
C GLU A 44 -16.42 6.78 -7.68
N GLY A 45 -15.88 7.67 -6.85
CA GLY A 45 -15.21 8.88 -7.32
C GLY A 45 -13.96 8.60 -8.14
N ALA A 46 -13.22 7.52 -7.82
CA ALA A 46 -12.04 7.12 -8.58
C ALA A 46 -12.35 6.80 -10.05
N ASP A 47 -13.55 6.28 -10.32
CA ASP A 47 -14.02 5.97 -11.68
C ASP A 47 -14.80 7.13 -12.32
N ALA A 48 -15.45 7.96 -11.50
CA ALA A 48 -16.36 9.02 -11.97
C ALA A 48 -15.67 10.34 -12.28
N ALA A 49 -14.51 10.61 -11.68
CA ALA A 49 -13.83 11.90 -11.78
C ALA A 49 -13.08 12.11 -13.11
N GLY A 50 -12.65 11.03 -13.77
CA GLY A 50 -11.77 11.12 -14.92
C GLY A 50 -10.42 11.75 -14.56
N GLU A 51 -9.82 12.51 -15.47
CA GLU A 51 -8.61 13.28 -15.20
C GLU A 51 -8.91 14.41 -14.21
N ILE A 52 -8.16 14.48 -13.13
CA ILE A 52 -8.36 15.51 -12.08
C ILE A 52 -7.38 16.64 -12.29
N VAL A 53 -7.90 17.85 -12.50
CA VAL A 53 -7.13 19.08 -12.67
C VAL A 53 -7.44 20.01 -11.51
N LEU A 54 -6.43 20.34 -10.70
CA LEU A 54 -6.57 21.30 -9.60
C LEU A 54 -6.34 22.72 -10.09
N ASN A 55 -7.27 23.63 -9.73
CA ASN A 55 -7.10 25.08 -9.88
C ASN A 55 -7.22 25.75 -8.49
N GLU A 56 -6.12 26.22 -7.97
CA GLU A 56 -6.03 26.80 -6.62
C GLU A 56 -6.66 28.21 -6.52
N LEU A 57 -7.09 28.80 -7.63
CA LEU A 57 -7.70 30.13 -7.73
C LEU A 57 -6.84 31.24 -7.09
N ASP A 58 -5.52 31.05 -7.03
CA ASP A 58 -4.56 31.94 -6.37
C ASP A 58 -4.89 32.24 -4.88
N VAL A 59 -5.56 31.29 -4.21
CA VAL A 59 -5.93 31.40 -2.79
C VAL A 59 -5.12 30.41 -1.96
N SER A 60 -4.49 30.90 -0.91
CA SER A 60 -3.86 30.03 0.09
C SER A 60 -4.91 29.29 0.89
N VAL A 61 -4.85 27.97 0.87
CA VAL A 61 -5.70 27.09 1.68
C VAL A 61 -4.90 26.49 2.83
N PRO A 62 -5.51 26.20 3.98
CA PRO A 62 -4.85 25.46 5.05
C PRO A 62 -4.39 24.09 4.56
N LEU A 63 -3.24 23.61 5.07
CA LEU A 63 -2.75 22.29 4.77
C LEU A 63 -3.78 21.22 5.19
N SER A 64 -4.11 20.35 4.27
CA SER A 64 -4.94 19.18 4.56
C SER A 64 -4.14 18.14 5.34
N PRO A 65 -4.74 17.43 6.31
CA PRO A 65 -4.12 16.25 6.93
C PRO A 65 -4.02 15.06 5.97
N LEU A 66 -4.66 15.13 4.80
CA LEU A 66 -4.62 14.11 3.75
C LEU A 66 -3.91 14.69 2.53
N SER A 67 -3.01 13.93 1.93
CA SER A 67 -2.34 14.25 0.68
C SER A 67 -2.39 13.06 -0.28
N VAL A 68 -2.26 13.37 -1.57
CA VAL A 68 -2.02 12.32 -2.58
C VAL A 68 -0.53 12.02 -2.58
N ILE A 69 -0.19 10.75 -2.39
CA ILE A 69 1.20 10.31 -2.34
C ILE A 69 1.83 10.42 -3.74
N GLY A 70 2.88 11.20 -3.86
CA GLY A 70 3.68 11.36 -5.07
C GLY A 70 5.09 10.78 -4.92
N THR A 71 5.81 10.66 -6.03
CA THR A 71 7.21 10.15 -6.05
C THR A 71 8.20 11.07 -5.35
N ASP A 72 7.91 12.35 -5.29
CA ASP A 72 8.69 13.40 -4.62
C ASP A 72 8.68 13.28 -3.09
N GLU A 73 7.69 12.59 -2.52
CA GLU A 73 7.66 12.26 -1.09
C GLU A 73 8.69 11.19 -0.69
N PHE A 74 9.22 10.45 -1.66
CA PHE A 74 10.17 9.36 -1.44
C PHE A 74 11.55 9.58 -2.11
N PRO A 75 12.19 10.76 -1.98
CA PRO A 75 13.41 11.08 -2.71
C PRO A 75 14.60 10.19 -2.34
N ARG A 76 14.54 9.53 -1.17
CA ARG A 76 15.60 8.61 -0.72
C ARG A 76 15.45 7.20 -1.28
N VAL A 77 14.22 6.74 -1.48
CA VAL A 77 13.90 5.38 -1.93
C VAL A 77 14.25 5.20 -3.41
N LEU A 78 14.08 6.27 -4.21
CA LEU A 78 14.31 6.27 -5.66
C LEU A 78 15.76 6.57 -6.06
N ARG A 79 16.68 6.70 -5.10
CA ARG A 79 18.10 6.96 -5.41
C ARG A 79 18.79 5.70 -5.91
N PRO A 80 19.66 5.81 -6.93
CA PRO A 80 20.51 4.70 -7.34
C PRO A 80 21.37 4.19 -6.17
N ARG A 81 21.52 2.88 -6.08
CA ARG A 81 22.38 2.27 -5.07
C ARG A 81 23.86 2.62 -5.29
N VAL A 82 24.59 2.80 -4.22
CA VAL A 82 26.02 3.00 -4.24
C VAL A 82 26.70 1.73 -4.77
N LYS A 83 27.67 1.86 -5.70
CA LYS A 83 28.33 0.70 -6.31
C LYS A 83 29.07 -0.18 -5.31
N ASN A 84 29.72 0.45 -4.29
CA ASN A 84 30.38 -0.27 -3.20
C ASN A 84 29.40 -0.45 -2.03
N SER A 85 28.40 -1.32 -2.21
CA SER A 85 27.43 -1.65 -1.19
C SER A 85 27.01 -3.12 -1.31
N HIS A 86 26.43 -3.66 -0.23
CA HIS A 86 25.94 -5.03 -0.19
C HIS A 86 24.49 -5.07 0.31
N LYS A 87 23.83 -6.23 0.18
CA LYS A 87 22.42 -6.40 0.54
C LYS A 87 22.10 -6.01 1.99
N GLY A 88 23.04 -6.12 2.91
CA GLY A 88 22.86 -5.75 4.31
C GLY A 88 22.68 -4.26 4.54
N ASP A 89 23.15 -3.40 3.61
CA ASP A 89 23.06 -1.94 3.73
C ASP A 89 21.64 -1.41 3.41
N TYR A 90 20.77 -2.27 2.87
CA TYR A 90 19.42 -1.91 2.40
C TYR A 90 18.32 -2.53 3.27
N GLY A 91 18.66 -2.92 4.48
CA GLY A 91 17.73 -3.41 5.48
C GLY A 91 17.15 -4.79 5.19
N SER A 92 16.39 -5.27 6.16
CA SER A 92 15.73 -6.57 6.17
C SER A 92 14.24 -6.43 6.46
N VAL A 93 13.42 -7.16 5.73
CA VAL A 93 11.95 -7.14 5.86
C VAL A 93 11.46 -8.54 6.21
N ALA A 94 10.66 -8.64 7.27
CA ALA A 94 9.85 -9.81 7.54
C ALA A 94 8.49 -9.66 6.87
N VAL A 95 8.08 -10.65 6.10
CA VAL A 95 6.71 -10.73 5.55
C VAL A 95 6.00 -11.89 6.20
N ILE A 96 4.84 -11.66 6.79
CA ILE A 96 4.10 -12.65 7.57
C ILE A 96 2.67 -12.76 7.03
N GLY A 97 2.33 -13.94 6.54
CA GLY A 97 1.02 -14.17 5.94
C GLY A 97 0.91 -15.53 5.24
N GLY A 98 -0.01 -15.62 4.30
CA GLY A 98 -0.12 -16.78 3.42
C GLY A 98 -0.57 -18.06 4.13
N THR A 99 -1.78 -18.09 4.66
CA THR A 99 -2.42 -19.34 5.11
C THR A 99 -2.83 -20.20 3.91
N ASP A 100 -3.31 -21.40 4.19
CA ASP A 100 -3.81 -22.32 3.17
C ASP A 100 -4.84 -21.64 2.27
N GLY A 101 -4.68 -21.81 0.97
CA GLY A 101 -5.47 -21.12 -0.05
C GLY A 101 -5.07 -19.66 -0.35
N MET A 102 -4.22 -19.02 0.47
CA MET A 102 -3.81 -17.63 0.33
C MET A 102 -2.29 -17.41 0.32
N ILE A 103 -1.52 -18.45 0.03
CA ILE A 103 -0.04 -18.41 -0.04
C ILE A 103 0.43 -17.33 -1.04
N GLY A 104 -0.25 -17.24 -2.19
CA GLY A 104 0.10 -16.28 -3.23
C GLY A 104 0.13 -14.82 -2.76
N ALA A 105 -0.75 -14.44 -1.83
CA ALA A 105 -0.79 -13.09 -1.28
C ALA A 105 0.49 -12.72 -0.54
N SER A 106 1.01 -13.63 0.27
CA SER A 106 2.26 -13.42 1.01
C SER A 106 3.49 -13.44 0.10
N ILE A 107 3.49 -14.29 -0.94
CA ILE A 107 4.55 -14.30 -1.96
C ILE A 107 4.58 -12.98 -2.72
N LEU A 108 3.43 -12.46 -3.15
CA LEU A 108 3.34 -11.17 -3.83
C LEU A 108 3.84 -10.01 -2.94
N ALA A 109 3.50 -10.03 -1.66
CA ALA A 109 4.00 -9.05 -0.69
C ALA A 109 5.53 -9.13 -0.53
N ALA A 110 6.08 -10.35 -0.44
CA ALA A 110 7.53 -10.55 -0.35
C ALA A 110 8.27 -10.10 -1.61
N ARG A 111 7.71 -10.38 -2.78
CA ARG A 111 8.25 -9.90 -4.07
C ARG A 111 8.21 -8.37 -4.13
N ALA A 112 7.10 -7.75 -3.74
CA ALA A 112 6.97 -6.29 -3.68
C ALA A 112 8.03 -5.68 -2.76
N ALA A 113 8.23 -6.21 -1.56
CA ALA A 113 9.27 -5.74 -0.64
C ALA A 113 10.68 -5.83 -1.26
N LEU A 114 10.99 -6.93 -1.96
CA LEU A 114 12.29 -7.10 -2.63
C LEU A 114 12.48 -6.10 -3.77
N ILE A 115 11.46 -5.94 -4.63
CA ILE A 115 11.49 -5.02 -5.78
C ILE A 115 11.55 -3.56 -5.31
N SER A 116 10.88 -3.23 -4.20
CA SER A 116 10.93 -1.90 -3.58
C SER A 116 12.29 -1.56 -2.99
N GLY A 117 13.22 -2.53 -2.93
CA GLY A 117 14.61 -2.27 -2.58
C GLY A 117 15.07 -2.83 -1.24
N ALA A 118 14.30 -3.68 -0.57
CA ALA A 118 14.79 -4.39 0.61
C ALA A 118 16.03 -5.22 0.26
N GLY A 119 17.04 -5.15 1.11
CA GLY A 119 18.26 -5.91 0.93
C GLY A 119 18.10 -7.40 1.20
N ARG A 120 17.21 -7.74 2.12
CA ARG A 120 16.83 -9.11 2.49
C ARG A 120 15.34 -9.17 2.77
N VAL A 121 14.68 -10.20 2.27
CA VAL A 121 13.26 -10.46 2.55
C VAL A 121 13.13 -11.88 3.07
N THR A 122 12.48 -12.02 4.21
CA THR A 122 12.14 -13.32 4.81
C THR A 122 10.64 -13.46 4.89
N LEU A 123 10.11 -14.49 4.24
CA LEU A 123 8.69 -14.81 4.26
C LEU A 123 8.40 -15.88 5.31
N GLU A 124 7.63 -15.53 6.33
CA GLU A 124 6.97 -16.45 7.24
C GLU A 124 5.61 -16.82 6.65
N CYS A 125 5.58 -17.88 5.83
CA CYS A 125 4.35 -18.42 5.27
C CYS A 125 3.65 -19.28 6.31
N ARG A 126 2.36 -19.03 6.55
CA ARG A 126 1.58 -19.68 7.61
C ARG A 126 0.80 -20.92 7.14
N ALA A 127 0.92 -21.27 5.86
CA ALA A 127 0.30 -22.48 5.33
C ALA A 127 0.98 -23.73 5.85
N GLU A 128 0.23 -24.82 6.03
CA GLU A 128 0.77 -26.11 6.45
C GLU A 128 1.80 -26.64 5.44
N HIS A 129 1.54 -26.46 4.15
CA HIS A 129 2.42 -26.86 3.06
C HIS A 129 3.02 -25.64 2.35
N ALA A 130 3.72 -24.78 3.12
CA ALA A 130 4.40 -23.64 2.57
C ALA A 130 5.50 -24.05 1.57
N PRO A 131 5.67 -23.32 0.46
CA PRO A 131 6.82 -23.52 -0.42
C PRO A 131 8.12 -23.19 0.33
N HIS A 132 9.22 -23.80 -0.12
CA HIS A 132 10.55 -23.53 0.45
C HIS A 132 11.38 -22.57 -0.40
N VAL A 133 10.92 -22.24 -1.59
CA VAL A 133 11.60 -21.34 -2.54
C VAL A 133 10.57 -20.69 -3.45
N ASP A 134 10.81 -19.42 -3.78
CA ASP A 134 10.10 -18.76 -4.87
C ASP A 134 10.86 -18.98 -6.17
N MET A 135 10.22 -19.61 -7.15
CA MET A 135 10.85 -19.95 -8.44
C MET A 135 11.13 -18.72 -9.31
N VAL A 136 10.56 -17.57 -9.01
CA VAL A 136 10.76 -16.31 -9.76
C VAL A 136 11.80 -15.43 -9.08
N TYR A 137 11.77 -15.36 -7.76
CA TYR A 137 12.69 -14.59 -6.92
C TYR A 137 13.29 -15.48 -5.82
N PRO A 138 14.26 -16.35 -6.17
CA PRO A 138 14.84 -17.30 -5.24
C PRO A 138 15.63 -16.62 -4.10
N GLU A 139 15.84 -15.32 -4.17
CA GLU A 139 16.45 -14.52 -3.11
C GLU A 139 15.56 -14.35 -1.89
N ILE A 140 14.24 -14.58 -2.03
CA ILE A 140 13.29 -14.56 -0.91
C ILE A 140 13.54 -15.80 -0.04
N MET A 141 13.87 -15.55 1.21
CA MET A 141 14.08 -16.62 2.20
C MET A 141 12.74 -17.05 2.79
N PHE A 142 12.50 -18.35 2.86
CA PHE A 142 11.31 -18.90 3.51
C PHE A 142 11.66 -19.36 4.92
N ALA A 143 10.98 -18.77 5.92
CA ALA A 143 11.18 -19.15 7.31
C ALA A 143 10.50 -20.50 7.59
N THR A 144 11.23 -21.42 8.21
CA THR A 144 10.73 -22.74 8.64
C THR A 144 10.10 -22.70 10.03
N LYS A 145 10.23 -21.58 10.73
CA LYS A 145 9.69 -21.32 12.08
C LYS A 145 9.27 -19.86 12.17
N PRO A 146 8.41 -19.48 13.12
CA PRO A 146 8.10 -18.08 13.39
C PRO A 146 9.38 -17.27 13.59
N VAL A 147 9.48 -16.15 12.88
CA VAL A 147 10.63 -15.26 12.97
C VAL A 147 10.55 -14.37 14.20
N ASN A 148 11.69 -14.01 14.78
CA ASN A 148 11.75 -12.97 15.79
C ASN A 148 11.67 -11.60 15.09
N LEU A 149 10.65 -10.82 15.39
CA LEU A 149 10.38 -9.54 14.71
C LEU A 149 11.47 -8.49 14.98
N GLU A 150 12.14 -8.56 16.12
CA GLU A 150 13.20 -7.62 16.47
C GLU A 150 14.45 -7.74 15.58
N ASP A 151 14.61 -8.88 14.90
CA ASP A 151 15.75 -9.12 13.99
C ASP A 151 15.60 -8.43 12.62
N PHE A 152 14.47 -7.74 12.39
CA PHE A 152 14.14 -7.09 11.12
C PHE A 152 14.05 -5.57 11.27
N ASP A 153 14.28 -4.86 10.16
CA ASP A 153 14.19 -3.41 10.11
C ASP A 153 12.76 -2.93 9.82
N ALA A 154 11.95 -3.75 9.14
CA ALA A 154 10.53 -3.49 8.89
C ALA A 154 9.74 -4.80 8.80
N ILE A 155 8.43 -4.70 9.01
CA ILE A 155 7.51 -5.83 9.01
C ILE A 155 6.39 -5.55 8.02
N VAL A 156 6.01 -6.56 7.24
CA VAL A 156 4.78 -6.58 6.43
C VAL A 156 3.92 -7.74 6.95
N LEU A 157 2.73 -7.44 7.40
CA LEU A 157 1.88 -8.44 8.03
C LEU A 157 0.45 -8.33 7.50
N GLY A 158 -0.21 -9.47 7.31
CA GLY A 158 -1.62 -9.51 7.00
C GLY A 158 -1.99 -10.10 5.63
N CYS A 159 -1.09 -10.06 4.64
CA CYS A 159 -1.35 -10.55 3.29
C CYS A 159 -1.66 -12.06 3.29
N GLY A 160 -2.95 -12.42 3.23
CA GLY A 160 -3.38 -13.81 3.31
C GLY A 160 -3.17 -14.46 4.69
N LEU A 161 -3.13 -13.67 5.78
CA LEU A 161 -2.85 -14.16 7.13
C LEU A 161 -4.01 -14.97 7.73
N GLY A 162 -5.25 -14.75 7.25
CA GLY A 162 -6.44 -15.35 7.82
C GLY A 162 -6.86 -14.70 9.14
N THR A 163 -7.79 -15.36 9.86
CA THR A 163 -8.43 -14.83 11.09
C THR A 163 -8.34 -15.78 12.28
N SER A 164 -7.42 -16.76 12.24
CA SER A 164 -7.23 -17.74 13.32
C SER A 164 -6.72 -17.07 14.62
N ALA A 165 -6.79 -17.79 15.72
CA ALA A 165 -6.26 -17.31 17.00
C ALA A 165 -4.75 -17.04 16.92
N GLU A 166 -4.01 -17.86 16.21
CA GLU A 166 -2.57 -17.71 15.96
C GLU A 166 -2.27 -16.48 15.10
N ALA A 167 -3.11 -16.21 14.05
CA ALA A 167 -3.00 -15.02 13.24
C ALA A 167 -3.21 -13.76 14.09
N LYS A 168 -4.26 -13.76 14.93
CA LYS A 168 -4.55 -12.65 15.85
C LYS A 168 -3.41 -12.42 16.85
N ALA A 169 -2.84 -13.49 17.43
CA ALA A 169 -1.71 -13.37 18.33
C ALA A 169 -0.49 -12.75 17.63
N ARG A 170 -0.24 -13.14 16.37
CA ARG A 170 0.88 -12.61 15.57
C ARG A 170 0.69 -11.12 15.24
N VAL A 171 -0.55 -10.69 14.99
CA VAL A 171 -0.88 -9.25 14.82
C VAL A 171 -0.58 -8.47 16.09
N ILE A 172 -1.01 -8.97 17.25
CA ILE A 172 -0.78 -8.30 18.54
C ILE A 172 0.72 -8.20 18.82
N GLU A 173 1.49 -9.25 18.55
CA GLU A 173 2.95 -9.25 18.71
C GLU A 173 3.60 -8.17 17.81
N ALA A 174 3.20 -8.10 16.54
CA ALA A 174 3.72 -7.11 15.60
C ALA A 174 3.37 -5.67 16.01
N LEU A 175 2.14 -5.43 16.49
CA LEU A 175 1.73 -4.11 16.97
C LEU A 175 2.49 -3.66 18.23
N ASN A 176 2.98 -4.59 19.03
CA ASN A 176 3.80 -4.29 20.22
C ASN A 176 5.30 -4.17 19.88
N CYS A 177 5.71 -4.58 18.71
CA CYS A 177 7.07 -4.42 18.22
C CYS A 177 7.32 -2.96 17.81
N GLN A 178 8.47 -2.41 18.16
CA GLN A 178 8.84 -1.01 17.85
C GLN A 178 9.42 -0.85 16.43
N LYS A 179 8.99 -1.67 15.49
CA LYS A 179 9.42 -1.64 14.09
C LYS A 179 8.33 -1.04 13.20
N PRO A 180 8.71 -0.41 12.08
CA PRO A 180 7.75 -0.03 11.04
C PRO A 180 6.91 -1.23 10.59
N LEU A 181 5.58 -1.05 10.55
CA LEU A 181 4.61 -2.08 10.21
C LEU A 181 3.69 -1.57 9.09
#